data_3545cbc50b0ed3678fe19528ce94bf4c
#
_entry.id   3545cbc50b0ed3678fe19528ce94bf4c
#
_cell.length_a   1.000
_cell.length_b   1.000
_cell.length_c   1.000
_cell.angle_alpha   90.00
_cell.angle_beta   90.00
_cell.angle_gamma   90.00
#
_symmetry.space_group_name_H-M   'P 1'
#
loop_
_entity.id
_entity.type
_entity.pdbx_description
1 polymer ?
#
loop_
_entity_poly.entity_id
_entity_poly.type
_entity_poly.pdbx_seq_one_letter_code
_entity_poly.pdbx_strand_id
1 'polypeptide(L)'
;DNFGNKTDANIFAKVNYQLSKKWLVYGDLQYRNVHYKANGVQTSMVDDTFGFFNPKAGVNFDLDKKNAFYFSFAKAQREPNRTDYEGGNVRPEKLNDFELGWRYTTAKTQLNTNLYYMAYTDQLILTGGLDDVGNPIRSNSEKSYRLGLEVDANFEISNKITLRPNFTISQNKNIDLSANNNFMWTI
;
A
#
# COMPACT_ATOMS: atom_id res chain seq x y z
N ASP A 1 17.07 -4.99 -30.86
CA ASP A 1 15.84 -4.33 -30.39
C ASP A 1 15.57 -4.72 -28.94
N ASN A 2 15.22 -3.74 -28.12
CA ASN A 2 14.82 -3.99 -26.73
C ASN A 2 13.37 -4.48 -26.69
N PHE A 3 13.11 -5.51 -25.92
CA PHE A 3 11.75 -6.02 -25.70
C PHE A 3 11.44 -6.15 -24.21
N GLY A 4 10.16 -6.11 -23.88
CA GLY A 4 9.61 -6.48 -22.57
C GLY A 4 8.30 -7.22 -22.78
N ASN A 5 8.16 -8.39 -22.18
CA ASN A 5 6.96 -9.20 -22.20
C ASN A 5 6.54 -9.52 -20.77
N LYS A 6 5.26 -9.34 -20.48
CA LYS A 6 4.68 -9.65 -19.16
C LYS A 6 3.40 -10.44 -19.33
N THR A 7 3.35 -11.60 -18.69
CA THR A 7 2.12 -12.37 -18.53
C THR A 7 1.68 -12.28 -17.08
N ASP A 8 0.43 -11.94 -16.84
CA ASP A 8 -0.13 -11.72 -15.51
C ASP A 8 -1.47 -12.43 -15.40
N ALA A 9 -1.58 -13.35 -14.47
CA ALA A 9 -2.80 -14.10 -14.20
C ALA A 9 -3.11 -14.05 -12.70
N ASN A 10 -4.38 -13.82 -12.34
CA ASN A 10 -4.78 -13.85 -10.95
C ASN A 10 -6.15 -14.53 -10.76
N ILE A 11 -6.31 -15.10 -9.58
CA ILE A 11 -7.58 -15.61 -9.08
C ILE A 11 -7.82 -15.05 -7.70
N PHE A 12 -9.04 -14.71 -7.37
CA PHE A 12 -9.40 -14.20 -6.06
C PHE A 12 -10.75 -14.72 -5.59
N ALA A 13 -10.91 -14.75 -4.27
CA ALA A 13 -12.18 -15.07 -3.61
C ALA A 13 -12.39 -14.11 -2.44
N LYS A 14 -13.61 -13.59 -2.30
CA LYS A 14 -14.00 -12.68 -1.21
C LYS A 14 -15.23 -13.20 -0.49
N VAL A 15 -15.18 -13.15 0.84
CA VAL A 15 -16.30 -13.51 1.71
C VAL A 15 -16.56 -12.37 2.67
N ASN A 16 -17.82 -11.97 2.79
CA ASN A 16 -18.32 -11.09 3.84
C ASN A 16 -19.30 -11.90 4.68
N TYR A 17 -19.15 -11.87 6.01
CA TYR A 17 -19.99 -12.62 6.92
C TYR A 17 -20.50 -11.74 8.05
N GLN A 18 -21.83 -11.62 8.15
CA GLN A 18 -22.49 -10.87 9.22
C GLN A 18 -22.57 -11.74 10.45
N LEU A 19 -21.66 -11.53 11.43
CA LEU A 19 -21.65 -12.26 12.70
C LEU A 19 -22.84 -11.89 13.60
N SER A 20 -23.23 -10.63 13.58
CA SER A 20 -24.38 -10.11 14.33
C SER A 20 -24.86 -8.79 13.70
N LYS A 21 -25.90 -8.18 14.28
CA LYS A 21 -26.38 -6.85 13.81
C LYS A 21 -25.32 -5.74 13.88
N LYS A 22 -24.25 -5.95 14.67
CA LYS A 22 -23.19 -4.96 14.90
C LYS A 22 -21.83 -5.36 14.33
N TRP A 23 -21.61 -6.63 14.01
CA TRP A 23 -20.31 -7.15 13.62
C TRP A 23 -20.34 -7.76 12.23
N LEU A 24 -19.54 -7.21 11.33
CA LEU A 24 -19.27 -7.77 10.01
C LEU A 24 -17.79 -8.14 9.93
N VAL A 25 -17.49 -9.36 9.53
CA VAL A 25 -16.12 -9.78 9.18
C VAL A 25 -16.01 -10.04 7.71
N TYR A 26 -14.82 -9.83 7.15
CA TYR A 26 -14.56 -10.16 5.77
C TYR A 26 -13.17 -10.78 5.60
N GLY A 27 -13.05 -11.60 4.59
CA GLY A 27 -11.79 -12.15 4.11
C GLY A 27 -11.74 -12.07 2.60
N ASP A 28 -10.55 -11.78 2.08
CA ASP A 28 -10.24 -11.74 0.66
C ASP A 28 -8.92 -12.45 0.45
N LEU A 29 -8.89 -13.40 -0.48
CA LEU A 29 -7.70 -14.16 -0.83
C LEU A 29 -7.43 -13.97 -2.31
N GLN A 30 -6.24 -13.52 -2.66
CA GLN A 30 -5.78 -13.42 -4.03
C GLN A 30 -4.51 -14.24 -4.20
N TYR A 31 -4.46 -15.04 -5.26
CA TYR A 31 -3.22 -15.58 -5.80
C TYR A 31 -2.97 -14.99 -7.17
N ARG A 32 -1.77 -14.43 -7.36
CA ARG A 32 -1.34 -13.79 -8.61
C ARG A 32 -0.03 -14.42 -9.06
N ASN A 33 0.04 -14.82 -10.33
CA ASN A 33 1.24 -15.32 -10.98
C ASN A 33 1.66 -14.35 -12.06
N VAL A 34 2.92 -13.92 -12.03
CA VAL A 34 3.50 -12.98 -13.00
C VAL A 34 4.74 -13.60 -13.59
N HIS A 35 4.80 -13.70 -14.91
CA HIS A 35 6.01 -13.99 -15.65
C HIS A 35 6.46 -12.74 -16.39
N TYR A 36 7.69 -12.30 -16.13
CA TYR A 36 8.28 -11.10 -16.71
C TYR A 36 9.59 -11.42 -17.41
N LYS A 37 9.68 -11.06 -18.71
CA LYS A 37 10.86 -11.27 -19.53
C LYS A 37 11.23 -9.98 -20.24
N ALA A 38 12.49 -9.56 -20.14
CA ALA A 38 13.00 -8.35 -20.78
C ALA A 38 14.49 -8.48 -21.09
N ASN A 39 14.93 -7.79 -22.12
CA ASN A 39 16.35 -7.60 -22.43
C ASN A 39 16.72 -6.11 -22.37
N GLY A 40 18.02 -5.80 -22.48
CA GLY A 40 18.53 -4.44 -22.47
C GLY A 40 18.41 -3.76 -21.11
N VAL A 41 18.50 -4.53 -20.03
CA VAL A 41 18.70 -4.09 -18.65
C VAL A 41 20.11 -4.46 -18.20
N GLN A 42 20.62 -3.90 -17.09
CA GLN A 42 22.00 -4.17 -16.64
C GLN A 42 22.33 -5.66 -16.43
N THR A 43 21.36 -6.46 -16.07
CA THR A 43 21.49 -7.91 -15.92
C THR A 43 21.48 -8.69 -17.23
N SER A 44 21.56 -8.03 -18.36
CA SER A 44 21.52 -8.56 -19.75
C SER A 44 20.17 -9.13 -20.15
N MET A 45 19.60 -10.03 -19.40
CA MET A 45 18.29 -10.65 -19.65
C MET A 45 17.63 -10.98 -18.33
N VAL A 46 16.39 -10.53 -18.19
CA VAL A 46 15.48 -10.89 -17.09
C VAL A 46 14.49 -11.93 -17.61
N ASP A 47 14.31 -13.01 -16.87
CA ASP A 47 13.32 -14.07 -17.15
C ASP A 47 12.84 -14.62 -15.81
N ASP A 48 11.94 -13.88 -15.14
CA ASP A 48 11.51 -14.15 -13.79
C ASP A 48 10.04 -14.52 -13.70
N THR A 49 9.75 -15.44 -12.79
CA THR A 49 8.36 -15.82 -12.46
C THR A 49 8.10 -15.63 -10.98
N PHE A 50 7.02 -14.92 -10.66
CA PHE A 50 6.62 -14.58 -9.31
C PHE A 50 5.24 -15.15 -8.99
N GLY A 51 5.13 -15.84 -7.85
CA GLY A 51 3.86 -16.27 -7.26
C GLY A 51 3.56 -15.44 -6.01
N PHE A 52 2.46 -14.70 -6.02
CA PHE A 52 2.07 -13.82 -4.92
C PHE A 52 0.77 -14.31 -4.28
N PHE A 53 0.81 -14.49 -2.96
CA PHE A 53 -0.36 -14.73 -2.16
C PHE A 53 -0.65 -13.48 -1.32
N ASN A 54 -1.78 -12.82 -1.60
CA ASN A 54 -2.16 -11.54 -1.04
C ASN A 54 -3.48 -11.68 -0.24
N PRO A 55 -3.44 -12.14 1.02
CA PRO A 55 -4.61 -12.19 1.87
C PRO A 55 -4.96 -10.80 2.40
N LYS A 56 -6.27 -10.56 2.56
CA LYS A 56 -6.83 -9.43 3.27
C LYS A 56 -7.94 -9.91 4.18
N ALA A 57 -7.99 -9.37 5.40
CA ALA A 57 -9.06 -9.65 6.34
C ALA A 57 -9.40 -8.40 7.15
N GLY A 58 -10.62 -8.32 7.64
CA GLY A 58 -10.99 -7.21 8.49
C GLY A 58 -12.32 -7.43 9.19
N VAL A 59 -12.57 -6.54 10.13
CA VAL A 59 -13.77 -6.50 10.93
C VAL A 59 -14.33 -5.09 10.96
N ASN A 60 -15.65 -4.96 10.83
CA ASN A 60 -16.38 -3.73 11.06
C ASN A 60 -17.28 -3.91 12.29
N PHE A 61 -17.32 -2.90 13.13
CA PHE A 61 -18.14 -2.86 14.34
C PHE A 61 -19.00 -1.60 14.37
N ASP A 62 -20.31 -1.77 14.25
CA ASP A 62 -21.28 -0.69 14.38
C ASP A 62 -21.63 -0.52 15.88
N LEU A 63 -21.02 0.48 16.53
CA LEU A 63 -21.30 0.81 17.93
C LEU A 63 -22.77 1.25 18.07
N ASP A 64 -23.19 2.17 17.22
CA ASP A 64 -24.55 2.69 17.12
C ASP A 64 -24.87 3.15 15.68
N LYS A 65 -26.00 3.86 15.47
CA LYS A 65 -26.43 4.34 14.15
C LYS A 65 -25.51 5.43 13.55
N LYS A 66 -24.63 6.01 14.35
CA LYS A 66 -23.75 7.12 13.95
C LYS A 66 -22.28 6.72 13.93
N ASN A 67 -21.87 5.77 14.75
CA ASN A 67 -20.50 5.41 14.99
C ASN A 67 -20.20 3.99 14.54
N ALA A 68 -19.22 3.84 13.68
CA ALA A 68 -18.66 2.56 13.26
C ALA A 68 -17.14 2.57 13.35
N PHE A 69 -16.56 1.45 13.74
CA PHE A 69 -15.13 1.22 13.78
C PHE A 69 -14.78 0.10 12.81
N TYR A 70 -13.55 0.13 12.31
CA TYR A 70 -13.02 -1.00 11.55
C TYR A 70 -11.57 -1.25 11.90
N PHE A 71 -11.18 -2.50 11.75
CA PHE A 71 -9.78 -2.91 11.71
C PHE A 71 -9.57 -3.79 10.49
N SER A 72 -8.48 -3.59 9.78
CA SER A 72 -8.10 -4.41 8.63
C SER A 72 -6.63 -4.74 8.61
N PHE A 73 -6.33 -5.88 8.03
CA PHE A 73 -5.01 -6.34 7.66
C PHE A 73 -5.01 -6.71 6.17
N ALA A 74 -3.99 -6.29 5.46
CA ALA A 74 -3.76 -6.71 4.08
C ALA A 74 -2.27 -7.00 3.86
N LYS A 75 -2.00 -8.07 3.11
CA LYS A 75 -0.69 -8.32 2.52
C LYS A 75 -0.74 -8.03 1.04
N ALA A 76 0.21 -7.26 0.55
CA ALA A 76 0.38 -6.97 -0.87
C ALA A 76 1.83 -7.24 -1.30
N GLN A 77 2.00 -7.65 -2.55
CA GLN A 77 3.32 -7.92 -3.12
C GLN A 77 3.37 -7.38 -4.55
N ARG A 78 4.54 -6.89 -4.94
CA ARG A 78 4.78 -6.31 -6.27
C ARG A 78 6.08 -6.83 -6.84
N GLU A 79 6.04 -7.29 -8.06
CA GLU A 79 7.22 -7.63 -8.85
C GLU A 79 8.00 -6.37 -9.23
N PRO A 80 9.33 -6.46 -9.42
CA PRO A 80 10.13 -5.41 -10.01
C PRO A 80 9.67 -5.10 -11.44
N ASN A 81 9.74 -3.85 -11.83
CA ASN A 81 9.54 -3.41 -13.20
C ASN A 81 10.89 -3.23 -13.93
N ARG A 82 10.87 -2.85 -15.22
CA ARG A 82 12.07 -2.66 -16.01
C ARG A 82 13.07 -1.71 -15.34
N THR A 83 12.59 -0.56 -14.88
CA THR A 83 13.44 0.45 -14.24
C THR A 83 14.05 -0.03 -12.91
N ASP A 84 13.36 -0.93 -12.20
CA ASP A 84 13.89 -1.51 -10.97
C ASP A 84 15.11 -2.42 -11.28
N TYR A 85 15.10 -3.15 -12.39
CA TYR A 85 16.20 -4.02 -12.83
C TYR A 85 17.43 -3.26 -13.34
N GLU A 86 17.33 -1.98 -13.66
CA GLU A 86 18.50 -1.15 -13.98
C GLU A 86 19.45 -0.98 -12.78
N GLY A 87 18.97 -1.18 -11.57
CA GLY A 87 19.78 -1.23 -10.35
C GLY A 87 20.48 -2.58 -10.10
N GLY A 88 20.33 -3.56 -10.98
CA GLY A 88 20.88 -4.92 -10.84
C GLY A 88 19.83 -5.94 -10.37
N ASN A 89 20.27 -6.92 -9.58
CA ASN A 89 19.35 -7.95 -9.07
C ASN A 89 18.47 -7.40 -7.94
N VAL A 90 17.19 -7.32 -8.20
CA VAL A 90 16.19 -6.79 -7.26
C VAL A 90 15.17 -7.87 -6.86
N ARG A 91 14.61 -7.73 -5.67
CA ARG A 91 13.61 -8.62 -5.12
C ARG A 91 12.21 -8.00 -5.17
N PRO A 92 11.13 -8.83 -5.22
CA PRO A 92 9.77 -8.34 -5.10
C PRO A 92 9.52 -7.61 -3.78
N GLU A 93 8.88 -6.48 -3.87
CA GLU A 93 8.43 -5.69 -2.72
C GLU A 93 7.27 -6.38 -2.01
N LYS A 94 7.28 -6.35 -0.68
CA LYS A 94 6.24 -6.92 0.19
C LYS A 94 5.76 -5.86 1.17
N LEU A 95 4.45 -5.79 1.34
CA LEU A 95 3.77 -4.90 2.27
C LEU A 95 2.86 -5.71 3.19
N ASN A 96 2.94 -5.45 4.50
CA ASN A 96 1.89 -5.76 5.46
C ASN A 96 1.28 -4.43 5.92
N ASP A 97 -0.01 -4.29 5.70
CA ASP A 97 -0.76 -3.08 5.97
C ASP A 97 -1.80 -3.33 7.06
N PHE A 98 -1.78 -2.51 8.09
CA PHE A 98 -2.71 -2.54 9.22
C PHE A 98 -3.43 -1.20 9.29
N GLU A 99 -4.75 -1.24 9.35
CA GLU A 99 -5.58 -0.05 9.42
C GLU A 99 -6.56 -0.15 10.58
N LEU A 100 -6.74 0.94 11.31
CA LEU A 100 -7.77 1.13 12.31
C LEU A 100 -8.51 2.44 12.04
N GLY A 101 -9.82 2.34 11.84
CA GLY A 101 -10.59 3.53 11.50
C GLY A 101 -11.84 3.71 12.36
N TRP A 102 -12.27 4.95 12.43
CA TRP A 102 -13.54 5.37 13.01
C TRP A 102 -14.30 6.20 11.98
N ARG A 103 -15.57 5.88 11.82
CA ARG A 103 -16.53 6.59 10.97
C ARG A 103 -17.66 7.13 11.81
N TYR A 104 -17.89 8.43 11.70
CA TYR A 104 -19.04 9.10 12.33
C TYR A 104 -19.91 9.68 11.25
N THR A 105 -21.21 9.34 11.26
CA THR A 105 -22.17 9.77 10.24
C THR A 105 -23.46 10.23 10.87
N THR A 106 -23.88 11.44 10.48
CA THR A 106 -25.22 11.99 10.77
C THR A 106 -25.84 12.51 9.48
N ALA A 107 -27.04 13.09 9.54
CA ALA A 107 -27.67 13.69 8.37
C ALA A 107 -26.85 14.84 7.74
N LYS A 108 -26.01 15.52 8.54
CA LYS A 108 -25.26 16.72 8.11
C LYS A 108 -23.74 16.62 8.26
N THR A 109 -23.26 15.55 8.87
CA THR A 109 -21.84 15.40 9.19
C THR A 109 -21.39 14.01 8.85
N GLN A 110 -20.30 13.89 8.11
CA GLN A 110 -19.52 12.66 7.93
C GLN A 110 -18.09 12.96 8.36
N LEU A 111 -17.53 12.10 9.19
CA LEU A 111 -16.13 12.13 9.60
C LEU A 111 -15.56 10.73 9.47
N ASN A 112 -14.45 10.59 8.78
CA ASN A 112 -13.69 9.38 8.65
C ASN A 112 -12.29 9.61 9.17
N THR A 113 -11.81 8.70 10.00
CA THR A 113 -10.42 8.68 10.47
C THR A 113 -9.82 7.35 10.12
N ASN A 114 -8.56 7.33 9.73
CA ASN A 114 -7.79 6.13 9.46
C ASN A 114 -6.40 6.25 10.05
N LEU A 115 -6.07 5.41 11.02
CA LEU A 115 -4.73 5.19 11.50
C LEU A 115 -4.17 3.98 10.75
N TYR A 116 -3.05 4.16 10.06
CA TYR A 116 -2.44 3.08 9.30
C TYR A 116 -0.98 2.83 9.72
N TYR A 117 -0.57 1.57 9.62
CA TYR A 117 0.81 1.14 9.74
C TYR A 117 1.16 0.20 8.61
N MET A 118 1.99 0.66 7.68
CA MET A 118 2.46 -0.05 6.52
C MET A 118 3.89 -0.54 6.76
N ALA A 119 4.09 -1.84 6.94
CA ALA A 119 5.41 -2.45 7.12
C ALA A 119 5.88 -3.07 5.80
N TYR A 120 6.95 -2.53 5.24
CA TYR A 120 7.56 -3.00 4.00
C TYR A 120 8.75 -3.89 4.27
N THR A 121 8.91 -4.88 3.41
CA THR A 121 10.13 -5.69 3.26
C THR A 121 10.55 -5.64 1.80
N ASP A 122 11.83 -5.47 1.54
CA ASP A 122 12.40 -5.37 0.20
C ASP A 122 11.78 -4.22 -0.64
N GLN A 123 11.38 -3.11 0.01
CA GLN A 123 10.82 -1.95 -0.71
C GLN A 123 11.83 -1.42 -1.73
N LEU A 124 11.38 -1.21 -2.97
CA LEU A 124 12.19 -0.64 -4.04
C LEU A 124 12.24 0.88 -3.91
N ILE A 125 13.37 1.40 -3.45
CA ILE A 125 13.60 2.82 -3.17
C ILE A 125 14.67 3.40 -4.08
N LEU A 126 14.63 4.72 -4.27
CA LEU A 126 15.69 5.46 -4.98
C LEU A 126 16.97 5.46 -4.15
N THR A 127 18.09 5.11 -4.76
CA THR A 127 19.41 5.11 -4.11
C THR A 127 20.05 6.50 -4.07
N GLY A 128 19.54 7.45 -4.87
CA GLY A 128 20.18 8.73 -5.15
C GLY A 128 21.22 8.68 -6.27
N GLY A 129 21.58 7.49 -6.76
CA GLY A 129 22.46 7.30 -7.90
C GLY A 129 21.69 7.39 -9.24
N LEU A 130 22.44 7.63 -10.32
CA LEU A 130 21.95 7.63 -11.70
C LEU A 130 22.69 6.54 -12.47
N ASP A 131 22.01 5.96 -13.47
CA ASP A 131 22.63 5.09 -14.46
C ASP A 131 23.41 5.90 -15.52
N ASP A 132 24.07 5.22 -16.48
CA ASP A 132 24.90 5.85 -17.53
C ASP A 132 24.13 6.77 -18.48
N VAL A 133 22.79 6.70 -18.45
CA VAL A 133 21.90 7.55 -19.27
C VAL A 133 21.08 8.54 -18.43
N GLY A 134 21.38 8.64 -17.13
CA GLY A 134 20.79 9.63 -16.23
C GLY A 134 19.46 9.21 -15.59
N ASN A 135 19.05 7.94 -15.65
CA ASN A 135 17.86 7.46 -14.96
C ASN A 135 18.16 7.16 -13.47
N PRO A 136 17.21 7.41 -12.56
CA PRO A 136 17.39 7.10 -11.15
C PRO A 136 17.49 5.59 -10.91
N ILE A 137 18.55 5.17 -10.21
CA ILE A 137 18.76 3.77 -9.80
C ILE A 137 17.92 3.47 -8.56
N ARG A 138 17.32 2.29 -8.53
CA ARG A 138 16.58 1.76 -7.40
C ARG A 138 17.25 0.51 -6.83
N SER A 139 17.09 0.32 -5.52
CA SER A 139 17.48 -0.90 -4.83
C SER A 139 16.46 -1.28 -3.76
N ASN A 140 16.52 -2.53 -3.31
CA ASN A 140 15.69 -2.96 -2.19
C ASN A 140 16.22 -2.38 -0.88
N SER A 141 15.34 -1.72 -0.12
CA SER A 141 15.52 -1.50 1.32
C SER A 141 15.05 -2.75 2.05
N GLU A 142 15.83 -3.29 2.99
CA GLU A 142 15.43 -4.51 3.70
C GLU A 142 14.15 -4.32 4.48
N LYS A 143 14.06 -3.22 5.23
CA LYS A 143 12.87 -2.86 6.01
C LYS A 143 12.59 -1.37 5.96
N SER A 144 11.32 -1.05 5.80
CA SER A 144 10.84 0.33 5.94
C SER A 144 9.40 0.32 6.48
N TYR A 145 8.94 1.46 6.96
CA TYR A 145 7.56 1.59 7.38
C TYR A 145 6.99 2.97 7.06
N ARG A 146 5.66 3.02 7.01
CA ARG A 146 4.87 4.24 7.02
C ARG A 146 3.85 4.13 8.12
N LEU A 147 3.77 5.15 8.98
CA LEU A 147 2.76 5.28 10.03
C LEU A 147 2.08 6.62 9.83
N GLY A 148 0.76 6.66 9.82
CA GLY A 148 0.05 7.92 9.63
C GLY A 148 -1.38 7.89 10.11
N LEU A 149 -1.91 9.10 10.30
CA LEU A 149 -3.31 9.39 10.58
C LEU A 149 -3.87 10.22 9.45
N GLU A 150 -4.98 9.76 8.90
CA GLU A 150 -5.78 10.48 7.90
C GLU A 150 -7.13 10.83 8.51
N VAL A 151 -7.58 12.03 8.25
CA VAL A 151 -8.90 12.51 8.64
C VAL A 151 -9.54 13.20 7.47
N ASP A 152 -10.73 12.78 7.08
CA ASP A 152 -11.56 13.49 6.13
C ASP A 152 -12.96 13.74 6.72
N ALA A 153 -13.54 14.88 6.35
CA ALA A 153 -14.84 15.25 6.85
C ALA A 153 -15.70 15.94 5.79
N ASN A 154 -17.00 15.84 5.98
CA ASN A 154 -18.01 16.56 5.21
C ASN A 154 -19.02 17.16 6.19
N PHE A 155 -19.13 18.49 6.19
CA PHE A 155 -20.04 19.23 7.06
C PHE A 155 -21.02 20.04 6.22
N GLU A 156 -22.30 19.70 6.26
CA GLU A 156 -23.36 20.54 5.71
C GLU A 156 -23.71 21.65 6.69
N ILE A 157 -23.06 22.81 6.54
CA ILE A 157 -23.27 23.99 7.42
C ILE A 157 -24.66 24.61 7.18
N SER A 158 -25.08 24.60 5.93
CA SER A 158 -26.41 25.04 5.51
C SER A 158 -26.80 24.39 4.18
N ASN A 159 -28.04 24.61 3.72
CA ASN A 159 -28.50 24.11 2.41
C ASN A 159 -27.71 24.65 1.20
N LYS A 160 -26.83 25.63 1.42
CA LYS A 160 -26.02 26.27 0.37
C LYS A 160 -24.52 26.12 0.60
N ILE A 161 -24.07 25.66 1.77
CA ILE A 161 -22.65 25.63 2.16
C ILE A 161 -22.31 24.25 2.71
N THR A 162 -21.37 23.62 2.05
CA THR A 162 -20.74 22.37 2.49
C THR A 162 -19.24 22.58 2.61
N LEU A 163 -18.66 22.20 3.74
CA LEU A 163 -17.23 22.22 4.01
C LEU A 163 -16.69 20.78 3.97
N ARG A 164 -15.58 20.55 3.25
CA ARG A 164 -14.93 19.23 3.11
C ARG A 164 -13.44 19.33 3.41
N PRO A 165 -13.07 19.44 4.69
CA PRO A 165 -11.66 19.42 5.08
C PRO A 165 -11.08 18.02 5.02
N ASN A 166 -9.79 17.93 4.68
CA ASN A 166 -8.98 16.74 4.88
C ASN A 166 -7.67 17.10 5.57
N PHE A 167 -7.11 16.17 6.29
CA PHE A 167 -5.84 16.33 7.00
C PHE A 167 -5.12 14.98 7.05
N THR A 168 -3.81 15.00 6.79
CA THR A 168 -2.95 13.82 6.90
C THR A 168 -1.67 14.20 7.62
N ILE A 169 -1.27 13.36 8.58
CA ILE A 169 0.05 13.40 9.18
C ILE A 169 0.69 12.02 9.09
N SER A 170 1.93 11.94 8.62
CA SER A 170 2.60 10.66 8.47
C SER A 170 4.10 10.73 8.78
N GLN A 171 4.65 9.57 9.15
CA GLN A 171 6.07 9.33 9.29
C GLN A 171 6.47 8.16 8.37
N ASN A 172 7.48 8.38 7.55
CA ASN A 172 8.06 7.37 6.66
C ASN A 172 9.52 7.15 7.06
N LYS A 173 9.94 5.89 7.24
CA LYS A 173 11.31 5.58 7.67
C LYS A 173 11.82 4.32 6.98
N ASN A 174 13.04 4.40 6.42
CA ASN A 174 13.85 3.25 6.03
C ASN A 174 14.77 2.88 7.21
N ILE A 175 14.76 1.60 7.60
CA ILE A 175 15.45 1.16 8.84
C ILE A 175 16.90 0.77 8.55
N ASP A 176 17.22 0.33 7.33
CA ASP A 176 18.50 -0.31 6.97
C ASP A 176 19.52 0.62 6.33
N LEU A 177 19.20 1.88 6.10
CA LEU A 177 20.19 2.85 5.68
C LEU A 177 21.02 3.24 6.92
N SER A 178 22.01 2.43 7.23
CA SER A 178 23.09 2.82 8.15
C SER A 178 23.66 4.15 7.68
N ALA A 179 23.58 5.14 8.56
CA ALA A 179 24.34 6.39 8.54
C ALA A 179 23.76 7.64 7.85
N ASN A 180 22.47 7.73 7.48
CA ASN A 180 21.91 9.07 7.30
C ASN A 180 20.44 9.10 7.77
N ASN A 181 20.25 9.63 8.98
CA ASN A 181 18.94 9.93 9.58
C ASN A 181 18.28 11.10 8.84
N ASN A 182 17.67 10.85 7.72
CA ASN A 182 16.81 11.84 7.08
C ASN A 182 15.35 11.52 7.46
N PHE A 183 14.87 12.18 8.52
CA PHE A 183 13.46 12.28 8.82
C PHE A 183 12.81 13.17 7.76
N MET A 184 11.94 12.63 6.95
CA MET A 184 11.11 13.42 6.07
C MET A 184 9.70 13.50 6.67
N TRP A 185 9.32 14.69 7.10
CA TRP A 185 7.94 15.03 7.47
C TRP A 185 7.26 15.59 6.22
N THR A 186 6.14 14.99 5.82
CA THR A 186 5.26 15.57 4.79
C THR A 186 3.99 16.05 5.50
N ILE A 187 3.75 17.33 5.46
CA ILE A 187 2.51 18.00 5.95
C ILE A 187 1.60 18.19 4.74
#